data_13bf617cbf5bc9e4f85acd7c7f0c809b
#
_entry.id   13bf617cbf5bc9e4f85acd7c7f0c809b
#
_cell.length_a   1.000
_cell.length_b   1.000
_cell.length_c   1.000
_cell.angle_alpha   90.00
_cell.angle_beta   90.00
_cell.angle_gamma   90.00
#
_symmetry.space_group_name_H-M   'P 1'
#
loop_
_entity.id
_entity.type
_entity.pdbx_description
1 polymer ?
#
loop_
_entity_poly.entity_id
_entity_poly.type
_entity_poly.pdbx_seq_one_letter_code
_entity_poly.pdbx_strand_id
1 'polypeptide(L)'
;ALDQKPADAIVIHHSDRGMQYCSNEYVKLLQQHHALISMTQNGDPYENALAERVNGILKTELIAETYLDVKEAMQHITRCITIYNYRRVHSSINYQIPHHVHSMAGPQIKRWKNYYKQKKEVQMPAP
;
A
#
# COMPACT_ATOMS: atom_id res chain seq x y z
N ALA A 1 -12.24 2.23 0.66
CA ALA A 1 -11.21 2.84 1.53
C ALA A 1 -11.60 4.26 1.93
N LEU A 2 -11.83 5.16 0.98
CA LEU A 2 -12.18 6.56 1.28
C LEU A 2 -13.49 6.69 2.09
N ASP A 3 -14.49 5.85 1.80
CA ASP A 3 -15.77 5.82 2.54
C ASP A 3 -15.62 5.38 4.01
N GLN A 4 -14.53 4.72 4.35
CA GLN A 4 -14.22 4.26 5.70
C GLN A 4 -13.28 5.21 6.45
N LYS A 5 -12.91 6.33 5.82
CA LYS A 5 -12.04 7.34 6.41
C LYS A 5 -12.79 8.08 7.54
N PRO A 6 -12.21 8.22 8.76
CA PRO A 6 -12.74 9.15 9.76
C PRO A 6 -12.86 10.57 9.19
N ALA A 7 -13.88 11.31 9.59
CA ALA A 7 -14.19 12.62 9.00
C ALA A 7 -13.04 13.63 9.15
N ASP A 8 -12.31 13.56 10.23
CA ASP A 8 -11.19 14.44 10.63
C ASP A 8 -9.81 13.91 10.17
N ALA A 9 -9.74 12.70 9.60
CA ALA A 9 -8.47 12.12 9.20
C ALA A 9 -7.94 12.74 7.91
N ILE A 10 -6.66 13.12 7.91
CA ILE A 10 -5.93 13.48 6.70
C ILE A 10 -5.40 12.20 6.07
N VAL A 11 -5.82 11.93 4.83
CA VAL A 11 -5.34 10.77 4.06
C VAL A 11 -4.40 11.26 2.97
N ILE A 12 -3.23 10.65 2.89
CA ILE A 12 -2.29 10.85 1.78
C ILE A 12 -2.39 9.63 0.88
N HIS A 13 -2.83 9.83 -0.36
CA HIS A 13 -2.78 8.81 -1.39
C HIS A 13 -1.43 8.89 -2.10
N HIS A 14 -0.59 7.90 -1.87
CA HIS A 14 0.71 7.79 -2.53
C HIS A 14 0.67 6.69 -3.60
N SER A 15 1.13 7.01 -4.81
CA SER A 15 1.16 6.09 -5.95
C SER A 15 2.40 6.30 -6.80
N ASP A 16 2.66 5.35 -7.70
CA ASP A 16 3.56 5.60 -8.83
C ASP A 16 2.91 6.56 -9.83
N ARG A 17 3.63 6.88 -10.91
CA ARG A 17 3.15 7.74 -12.00
C ARG A 17 2.38 6.97 -13.09
N GLY A 18 1.76 5.85 -12.75
CA GLY A 18 0.92 5.10 -13.67
C GLY A 18 -0.20 5.98 -14.25
N MET A 19 -0.51 5.82 -15.54
CA MET A 19 -1.49 6.65 -16.25
C MET A 19 -2.86 6.67 -15.56
N GLN A 20 -3.27 5.55 -14.95
CA GLN A 20 -4.52 5.44 -14.19
C GLN A 20 -4.58 6.42 -13.01
N TYR A 21 -3.47 6.64 -12.31
CA TYR A 21 -3.41 7.55 -11.15
C TYR A 21 -3.26 9.03 -11.56
N CYS A 22 -2.85 9.29 -12.80
CA CYS A 22 -2.72 10.62 -13.38
C CYS A 22 -3.99 11.05 -14.14
N SER A 23 -4.99 10.18 -14.26
CA SER A 23 -6.22 10.51 -14.98
C SER A 23 -7.01 11.61 -14.25
N ASN A 24 -7.63 12.51 -15.02
CA ASN A 24 -8.41 13.61 -14.47
C ASN A 24 -9.55 13.14 -13.57
N GLU A 25 -10.19 12.02 -13.92
CA GLU A 25 -11.28 11.44 -13.14
C GLU A 25 -10.81 10.95 -11.78
N TYR A 26 -9.65 10.26 -11.75
CA TYR A 26 -9.08 9.75 -10.51
C TYR A 26 -8.62 10.89 -9.59
N VAL A 27 -7.95 11.89 -10.13
CA VAL A 27 -7.52 13.08 -9.39
C VAL A 27 -8.72 13.83 -8.80
N LYS A 28 -9.77 14.06 -9.58
CA LYS A 28 -11.02 14.69 -9.10
C LYS A 28 -11.66 13.90 -7.96
N LEU A 29 -11.70 12.57 -8.06
CA LEU A 29 -12.23 11.71 -7.00
C LEU A 29 -11.46 11.90 -5.69
N LEU A 30 -10.13 11.88 -5.73
CA LEU A 30 -9.29 12.09 -4.54
C LEU A 30 -9.52 13.49 -3.93
N GLN A 31 -9.61 14.53 -4.77
CA GLN A 31 -9.88 15.90 -4.34
C GLN A 31 -11.26 16.04 -3.67
N GLN A 32 -12.31 15.41 -4.23
CA GLN A 32 -13.65 15.38 -3.64
C GLN A 32 -13.66 14.78 -2.23
N HIS A 33 -12.79 13.82 -1.98
CA HIS A 33 -12.64 13.19 -0.66
C HIS A 33 -11.58 13.86 0.22
N HIS A 34 -11.08 15.03 -0.17
CA HIS A 34 -10.03 15.77 0.55
C HIS A 34 -8.78 14.92 0.85
N ALA A 35 -8.43 14.00 -0.06
CA ALA A 35 -7.20 13.25 0.02
C ALA A 35 -6.04 14.03 -0.60
N LEU A 36 -4.91 14.08 0.10
CA LEU A 36 -3.67 14.64 -0.44
C LEU A 36 -3.05 13.65 -1.43
N ILE A 37 -2.57 14.17 -2.55
CA ILE A 37 -1.95 13.35 -3.61
C ILE A 37 -0.43 13.46 -3.48
N SER A 38 0.21 12.30 -3.44
CA SER A 38 1.66 12.15 -3.46
C SER A 38 2.03 11.13 -4.52
N MET A 39 3.10 11.39 -5.26
CA MET A 39 3.59 10.49 -6.30
C MET A 39 5.09 10.28 -6.17
N THR A 40 5.58 9.11 -6.61
CA THR A 40 7.02 8.83 -6.69
C THR A 40 7.74 9.89 -7.52
N GLN A 41 8.90 10.36 -7.07
CA GLN A 41 9.61 11.45 -7.75
C GLN A 41 10.41 10.95 -8.95
N ASN A 42 11.27 9.97 -8.78
CA ASN A 42 12.25 9.57 -9.78
C ASN A 42 12.15 8.07 -10.19
N GLY A 43 10.97 7.46 -10.01
CA GLY A 43 10.82 6.03 -10.28
C GLY A 43 11.64 5.15 -9.32
N ASP A 44 11.96 5.66 -8.13
CA ASP A 44 12.64 4.87 -7.10
C ASP A 44 11.72 3.72 -6.66
N PRO A 45 12.11 2.47 -6.91
CA PRO A 45 11.28 1.31 -6.55
C PRO A 45 10.99 1.22 -5.04
N TYR A 46 11.77 1.88 -4.20
CA TYR A 46 11.55 1.89 -2.76
C TYR A 46 10.43 2.84 -2.32
N GLU A 47 10.08 3.84 -3.12
CA GLU A 47 9.01 4.78 -2.80
C GLU A 47 7.63 4.11 -2.83
N ASN A 48 7.44 3.05 -3.63
CA ASN A 48 6.17 2.30 -3.74
C ASN A 48 6.29 0.81 -3.35
N ALA A 49 7.40 0.41 -2.73
CA ALA A 49 7.73 -0.99 -2.44
C ALA A 49 6.65 -1.74 -1.65
N LEU A 50 5.90 -1.06 -0.76
CA LEU A 50 4.83 -1.69 0.00
C LEU A 50 3.64 -2.06 -0.89
N ALA A 51 3.20 -1.14 -1.75
CA ALA A 51 2.10 -1.39 -2.67
C ALA A 51 2.47 -2.48 -3.69
N GLU A 52 3.68 -2.43 -4.24
CA GLU A 52 4.21 -3.47 -5.13
C GLU A 52 4.25 -4.85 -4.47
N ARG A 53 4.68 -4.92 -3.20
CA ARG A 53 4.68 -6.15 -2.42
C ARG A 53 3.28 -6.72 -2.21
N VAL A 54 2.32 -5.87 -1.85
CA VAL A 54 0.91 -6.29 -1.67
C VAL A 54 0.34 -6.79 -2.99
N ASN A 55 0.52 -6.04 -4.07
CA ASN A 55 0.07 -6.42 -5.40
C ASN A 55 0.73 -7.72 -5.88
N GLY A 56 2.02 -7.89 -5.64
CA GLY A 56 2.74 -9.13 -5.93
C GLY A 56 2.11 -10.32 -5.22
N ILE A 57 1.89 -10.23 -3.91
CA ILE A 57 1.26 -11.31 -3.11
C ILE A 57 -0.15 -11.62 -3.62
N LEU A 58 -0.98 -10.60 -3.85
CA LEU A 58 -2.32 -10.81 -4.38
C LEU A 58 -2.29 -11.55 -5.71
N LYS A 59 -1.45 -11.11 -6.64
CA LYS A 59 -1.36 -11.69 -7.99
C LYS A 59 -0.77 -13.11 -8.00
N THR A 60 0.21 -13.39 -7.15
CA THR A 60 0.91 -14.68 -7.20
C THR A 60 0.32 -15.76 -6.29
N GLU A 61 -0.34 -15.36 -5.21
CA GLU A 61 -0.82 -16.32 -4.21
C GLU A 61 -2.36 -16.47 -4.21
N LEU A 62 -3.11 -15.45 -4.60
CA LEU A 62 -4.54 -15.40 -4.32
C LEU A 62 -5.42 -15.16 -5.56
N ILE A 63 -4.99 -14.37 -6.55
CA ILE A 63 -5.81 -13.99 -7.70
C ILE A 63 -5.61 -14.98 -8.83
N ALA A 64 -6.72 -15.45 -9.43
CA ALA A 64 -6.69 -16.27 -10.63
C ALA A 64 -6.21 -15.45 -11.85
N GLU A 65 -5.62 -16.13 -12.81
CA GLU A 65 -5.10 -15.47 -14.02
C GLU A 65 -6.19 -14.91 -14.93
N THR A 66 -7.35 -15.56 -14.98
CA THR A 66 -8.46 -15.19 -15.85
C THR A 66 -9.80 -15.29 -15.15
N TYR A 67 -10.75 -14.47 -15.58
CA TYR A 67 -12.14 -14.45 -15.10
C TYR A 67 -13.10 -14.46 -16.30
N LEU A 68 -14.27 -15.04 -16.13
CA LEU A 68 -15.32 -15.06 -17.15
C LEU A 68 -15.91 -13.68 -17.38
N ASP A 69 -16.12 -12.93 -16.29
CA ASP A 69 -16.69 -11.59 -16.34
C ASP A 69 -16.18 -10.70 -15.20
N VAL A 70 -16.55 -9.41 -15.26
CA VAL A 70 -16.19 -8.39 -14.25
C VAL A 70 -16.78 -8.71 -12.87
N LYS A 71 -17.98 -9.29 -12.83
CA LYS A 71 -18.69 -9.61 -11.59
C LYS A 71 -17.96 -10.72 -10.83
N GLU A 72 -17.56 -11.76 -11.53
CA GLU A 72 -16.75 -12.85 -10.97
C GLU A 72 -15.41 -12.31 -10.48
N ALA A 73 -14.72 -11.50 -11.29
CA ALA A 73 -13.47 -10.85 -10.90
C ALA A 73 -13.61 -10.03 -9.60
N MET A 74 -14.64 -9.18 -9.52
CA MET A 74 -14.89 -8.37 -8.32
C MET A 74 -15.15 -9.21 -7.08
N GLN A 75 -15.96 -10.25 -7.19
CA GLN A 75 -16.26 -11.15 -6.06
C GLN A 75 -15.00 -11.87 -5.58
N HIS A 76 -14.23 -12.42 -6.52
CA HIS A 76 -13.01 -13.15 -6.18
C HIS A 76 -11.94 -12.23 -5.59
N ILE A 77 -11.69 -11.07 -6.19
CA ILE A 77 -10.72 -10.08 -5.68
C ILE A 77 -11.12 -9.60 -4.27
N THR A 78 -12.41 -9.34 -4.03
CA THR A 78 -12.91 -8.95 -2.69
C THR A 78 -12.62 -10.04 -1.66
N ARG A 79 -12.83 -11.31 -2.03
CA ARG A 79 -12.49 -12.44 -1.17
C ARG A 79 -10.98 -12.54 -0.91
N CYS A 80 -10.15 -12.34 -1.94
CA CYS A 80 -8.69 -12.34 -1.82
C CYS A 80 -8.20 -11.24 -0.87
N ILE A 81 -8.74 -10.04 -0.97
CA ILE A 81 -8.43 -8.92 -0.06
C ILE A 81 -8.85 -9.27 1.38
N THR A 82 -9.99 -9.93 1.55
CA THR A 82 -10.44 -10.38 2.87
C THR A 82 -9.48 -11.41 3.44
N ILE A 83 -9.06 -12.41 2.66
CA ILE A 83 -8.06 -13.40 3.10
C ILE A 83 -6.74 -12.72 3.47
N TYR A 84 -6.25 -11.80 2.63
CA TYR A 84 -5.03 -11.05 2.89
C TYR A 84 -5.10 -10.30 4.23
N ASN A 85 -6.17 -9.58 4.49
CA ASN A 85 -6.29 -8.73 5.67
C ASN A 85 -6.58 -9.50 6.96
N TYR A 86 -7.36 -10.58 6.89
CA TYR A 86 -7.91 -11.26 8.08
C TYR A 86 -7.34 -12.66 8.34
N ARG A 87 -6.60 -13.24 7.40
CA ARG A 87 -6.08 -14.61 7.56
C ARG A 87 -4.59 -14.76 7.26
N ARG A 88 -4.06 -13.94 6.33
CA ARG A 88 -2.66 -14.07 5.93
C ARG A 88 -1.74 -13.42 6.96
N VAL A 89 -0.81 -14.20 7.51
CA VAL A 89 0.25 -13.71 8.40
C VAL A 89 1.43 -13.14 7.62
N HIS A 90 2.09 -12.11 8.17
CA HIS A 90 3.24 -11.48 7.55
C HIS A 90 4.43 -11.41 8.49
N SER A 91 5.60 -11.84 8.02
CA SER A 91 6.84 -11.82 8.81
C SER A 91 7.27 -10.39 9.20
N SER A 92 7.01 -9.40 8.33
CA SER A 92 7.35 -7.99 8.59
C SER A 92 6.57 -7.37 9.75
N ILE A 93 5.44 -7.92 10.10
CA ILE A 93 4.60 -7.52 11.24
C ILE A 93 4.53 -8.61 12.32
N ASN A 94 5.63 -9.33 12.52
CA ASN A 94 5.77 -10.33 13.56
C ASN A 94 4.80 -11.53 13.42
N TYR A 95 4.58 -12.01 12.19
CA TYR A 95 3.67 -13.11 11.88
C TYR A 95 2.23 -12.86 12.35
N GLN A 96 1.84 -11.59 12.43
CA GLN A 96 0.45 -11.20 12.68
C GLN A 96 -0.30 -10.97 11.37
N ILE A 97 -1.61 -10.83 11.45
CA ILE A 97 -2.47 -10.47 10.32
C ILE A 97 -2.61 -8.94 10.22
N PRO A 98 -2.70 -8.36 8.99
CA PRO A 98 -2.78 -6.91 8.79
C PRO A 98 -3.90 -6.23 9.58
N HIS A 99 -5.09 -6.80 9.60
CA HIS A 99 -6.23 -6.24 10.33
C HIS A 99 -5.95 -6.08 11.83
N HIS A 100 -5.32 -7.08 12.44
CA HIS A 100 -5.00 -7.02 13.87
C HIS A 100 -4.02 -5.88 14.17
N VAL A 101 -2.93 -5.79 13.39
CA VAL A 101 -1.91 -4.75 13.56
C VAL A 101 -2.47 -3.35 13.28
N HIS A 102 -3.37 -3.22 12.29
CA HIS A 102 -4.01 -1.94 11.97
C HIS A 102 -4.88 -1.41 13.11
N SER A 103 -5.50 -2.30 13.89
CA SER A 103 -6.32 -1.93 15.06
C SER A 103 -5.53 -1.70 16.35
N MET A 104 -4.23 -2.00 16.37
CA MET A 104 -3.38 -1.78 17.54
C MET A 104 -2.98 -0.32 17.67
N ALA A 105 -3.02 0.21 18.89
CA ALA A 105 -2.50 1.54 19.20
C ALA A 105 -0.96 1.53 19.33
N GLY A 106 -0.32 2.62 18.94
CA GLY A 106 1.11 2.86 19.12
C GLY A 106 2.02 2.30 18.01
N PRO A 107 3.32 2.60 18.08
CA PRO A 107 4.28 2.21 17.07
C PRO A 107 4.54 0.70 17.09
N GLN A 108 4.54 0.08 15.93
CA GLN A 108 4.86 -1.34 15.77
C GLN A 108 6.38 -1.55 15.66
N ILE A 109 6.89 -2.66 16.22
CA ILE A 109 8.31 -3.01 16.19
C ILE A 109 8.71 -3.35 14.76
N LYS A 110 9.61 -2.55 14.18
CA LYS A 110 10.19 -2.84 12.86
C LYS A 110 11.27 -3.92 13.00
N ARG A 111 11.04 -5.09 12.37
CA ARG A 111 12.00 -6.20 12.38
C ARG A 111 13.00 -6.19 11.22
N TRP A 112 12.83 -5.30 10.25
CA TRP A 112 13.76 -5.16 9.12
C TRP A 112 14.66 -3.95 9.30
N LYS A 113 15.95 -4.11 8.94
CA LYS A 113 16.94 -3.02 8.99
C LYS A 113 16.80 -2.17 7.72
N ASN A 114 16.73 -0.86 7.90
CA ASN A 114 16.79 0.05 6.75
C ASN A 114 18.26 0.31 6.40
N TYR A 115 18.81 -0.50 5.49
CA TYR A 115 20.20 -0.36 5.05
C TYR A 115 20.49 0.96 4.32
N TYR A 116 19.49 1.64 3.80
CA TYR A 116 19.64 2.93 3.11
C TYR A 116 19.97 4.09 4.04
N LYS A 117 19.45 4.12 5.25
CA LYS A 117 19.80 5.16 6.22
C LYS A 117 21.27 5.12 6.61
N GLN A 118 21.86 3.94 6.72
CA GLN A 118 23.28 3.79 7.07
C GLN A 118 24.24 4.32 6.00
N LYS A 119 23.88 4.23 4.70
CA LYS A 119 24.72 4.76 3.62
C LYS A 119 24.70 6.29 3.50
N LYS A 120 23.62 6.96 3.90
CA LYS A 120 23.53 8.43 3.88
C LYS A 120 24.30 9.10 5.04
N GLU A 121 24.42 8.43 6.18
CA GLU A 121 25.19 8.94 7.31
C GLU A 121 26.71 8.84 7.12
N VAL A 122 27.18 7.96 6.25
CA VAL A 122 28.63 7.77 5.96
C VAL A 122 29.16 8.71 4.86
N GLN A 123 28.30 9.44 4.15
CA GLN A 123 28.69 10.32 3.01
C GLN A 123 28.64 11.82 3.31
N MET A 124 28.59 12.25 4.57
CA MET A 124 28.83 13.66 4.87
C MET A 124 30.36 13.90 4.99
N PRO A 125 30.99 14.62 4.05
CA PRO A 125 32.36 15.07 4.26
C PRO A 125 32.35 16.02 5.45
N ALA A 126 33.33 15.82 6.35
CA ALA A 126 33.58 16.76 7.42
C ALA A 126 34.00 18.12 6.84
N PRO A 127 33.70 19.21 7.55
CA PRO A 127 33.95 20.57 7.08
C PRO A 127 35.45 20.86 6.90
#